data_fd642895b1348b1a63ef9a3e47035960
#
_entry.id   fd642895b1348b1a63ef9a3e47035960
#
_cell.length_a   1.000
_cell.length_b   1.000
_cell.length_c   1.000
_cell.angle_alpha   90.00
_cell.angle_beta   90.00
_cell.angle_gamma   90.00
#
_symmetry.space_group_name_H-M   'P 1'
#
loop_
_entity.id
_entity.type
_entity.pdbx_description
1 polymer ?
#
loop_
_entity_poly.entity_id
_entity_poly.type
_entity_poly.pdbx_seq_one_letter_code
_entity_poly.pdbx_strand_id
1 'polypeptide(L)'
;MELYKGRPDTNEGRLEREIRVYDFLDDHGIEYWRTDHAPADTMEVCYEIDAVLGATICKNLFLCNRQKTQFYLLMMPGDKPFKTKEITSQIGSARLSFASPEDMEKYLDIRPGAVSVMGLMNDHENHVQLLVDEDVMNGEYLGCHPCVCTSSLKIRTEDIFGKFLEAVHHDMIKVTLTGE
;
A
#
# COMPACT_ATOMS: atom_id res chain seq x y z
N MET A 1 16.26 -12.52 8.82
CA MET A 1 14.83 -12.19 8.61
C MET A 1 14.01 -13.48 8.69
N GLU A 2 12.94 -13.45 9.43
CA GLU A 2 12.05 -14.60 9.60
C GLU A 2 10.62 -14.22 9.22
N LEU A 3 9.85 -15.20 8.77
CA LEU A 3 8.43 -15.04 8.46
C LEU A 3 7.59 -15.48 9.65
N TYR A 4 6.76 -14.59 10.15
CA TYR A 4 5.83 -14.86 11.26
C TYR A 4 4.39 -14.83 10.76
N LYS A 5 3.53 -15.64 11.35
CA LYS A 5 2.10 -15.56 11.07
C LYS A 5 1.45 -14.61 12.06
N GLY A 6 0.83 -13.54 11.54
CA GLY A 6 0.09 -12.58 12.36
C GLY A 6 0.99 -11.53 13.01
N ARG A 7 0.43 -10.90 14.01
CA ARG A 7 1.02 -9.75 14.70
C ARG A 7 2.16 -10.17 15.65
N PRO A 8 3.02 -9.19 16.05
CA PRO A 8 4.03 -9.46 17.07
C PRO A 8 3.42 -9.88 18.41
N ASP A 9 4.16 -10.66 19.20
CA ASP A 9 3.73 -11.11 20.52
C ASP A 9 3.49 -9.96 21.49
N THR A 10 4.19 -8.82 21.28
CA THR A 10 4.06 -7.63 22.10
C THR A 10 4.05 -6.39 21.21
N ASN A 11 3.40 -5.33 21.68
CA ASN A 11 3.39 -4.04 21.01
C ASN A 11 4.61 -3.17 21.36
N GLU A 12 5.48 -3.65 22.24
CA GLU A 12 6.67 -2.90 22.67
C GLU A 12 7.57 -2.56 21.49
N GLY A 13 7.98 -1.30 21.39
CA GLY A 13 8.81 -0.82 20.31
C GLY A 13 8.09 -0.59 18.98
N ARG A 14 6.77 -0.74 18.96
CA ARG A 14 5.94 -0.55 17.75
C ARG A 14 5.22 0.79 17.77
N LEU A 15 5.11 1.44 16.61
CA LEU A 15 4.35 2.68 16.49
C LEU A 15 2.85 2.38 16.50
N GLU A 16 2.07 3.33 16.99
CA GLU A 16 0.62 3.20 17.04
C GLU A 16 0.00 2.95 15.65
N ARG A 17 0.53 3.61 14.61
CA ARG A 17 0.06 3.44 13.23
C ARG A 17 0.25 2.02 12.72
N GLU A 18 1.31 1.34 13.16
CA GLU A 18 1.56 -0.07 12.85
C GLU A 18 0.59 -0.97 13.61
N ILE A 19 0.44 -0.74 14.90
CA ILE A 19 -0.45 -1.53 15.77
C ILE A 19 -1.90 -1.48 15.27
N ARG A 20 -2.36 -0.31 14.82
CA ARG A 20 -3.71 -0.17 14.27
C ARG A 20 -3.95 -1.04 13.05
N VAL A 21 -2.93 -1.27 12.23
CA VAL A 21 -3.05 -2.18 11.08
C VAL A 21 -3.33 -3.60 11.56
N TYR A 22 -2.59 -4.08 12.55
CA TYR A 22 -2.78 -5.43 13.08
C TYR A 22 -4.17 -5.57 13.74
N ASP A 23 -4.56 -4.58 14.52
CA ASP A 23 -5.89 -4.58 15.14
C ASP A 23 -7.00 -4.64 14.09
N PHE A 24 -6.86 -3.85 13.03
CA PHE A 24 -7.85 -3.80 11.95
C PHE A 24 -7.95 -5.14 11.21
N LEU A 25 -6.82 -5.72 10.84
CA LEU A 25 -6.79 -6.99 10.13
C LEU A 25 -7.37 -8.12 10.98
N ASP A 26 -7.02 -8.16 12.27
CA ASP A 26 -7.53 -9.15 13.20
C ASP A 26 -9.05 -8.99 13.42
N ASP A 27 -9.53 -7.76 13.59
CA ASP A 27 -10.94 -7.46 13.81
C ASP A 27 -11.82 -7.85 12.61
N HIS A 28 -11.26 -7.83 11.41
CA HIS A 28 -11.99 -8.16 10.18
C HIS A 28 -11.69 -9.57 9.65
N GLY A 29 -10.98 -10.39 10.43
CA GLY A 29 -10.72 -11.77 10.06
C GLY A 29 -9.85 -11.93 8.82
N ILE A 30 -8.94 -10.99 8.57
CA ILE A 30 -8.01 -11.05 7.45
C ILE A 30 -6.68 -11.66 7.92
N GLU A 31 -6.33 -12.80 7.33
CA GLU A 31 -5.09 -13.50 7.64
C GLU A 31 -3.89 -12.80 7.00
N TYR A 32 -2.78 -12.74 7.70
CA TYR A 32 -1.55 -12.13 7.18
C TYR A 32 -0.31 -12.75 7.81
N TRP A 33 0.81 -12.61 7.10
CA TRP A 33 2.14 -13.00 7.56
C TRP A 33 3.01 -11.75 7.59
N ARG A 34 4.02 -11.75 8.43
CA ARG A 34 4.84 -10.57 8.68
C ARG A 34 6.32 -10.94 8.72
N THR A 35 7.16 -10.08 8.19
CA THR A 35 8.60 -10.09 8.44
C THR A 35 9.04 -8.71 8.90
N ASP A 36 9.94 -8.68 9.86
CA ASP A 36 10.52 -7.44 10.39
C ASP A 36 11.93 -7.26 9.82
N HIS A 37 12.27 -6.03 9.51
CA HIS A 37 13.55 -5.69 8.86
C HIS A 37 13.91 -4.23 9.08
N ALA A 38 15.17 -3.87 8.82
CA ALA A 38 15.56 -2.47 8.74
C ALA A 38 14.94 -1.83 7.47
N PRO A 39 14.82 -0.50 7.42
CA PRO A 39 14.37 0.16 6.18
C PRO A 39 15.21 -0.30 4.99
N ALA A 40 14.55 -0.60 3.87
CA ALA A 40 15.20 -1.14 2.69
C ALA A 40 15.84 0.00 1.88
N ASP A 41 17.14 0.12 1.96
CA ASP A 41 17.91 1.19 1.29
C ASP A 41 18.42 0.78 -0.10
N THR A 42 18.37 -0.52 -0.41
CA THR A 42 18.87 -1.05 -1.69
C THR A 42 17.88 -2.04 -2.30
N MET A 43 17.97 -2.23 -3.62
CA MET A 43 17.16 -3.21 -4.32
C MET A 43 17.44 -4.64 -3.84
N GLU A 44 18.69 -4.92 -3.47
CA GLU A 44 19.08 -6.23 -2.94
C GLU A 44 18.31 -6.57 -1.68
N VAL A 45 18.18 -5.62 -0.75
CA VAL A 45 17.43 -5.80 0.50
C VAL A 45 15.93 -5.98 0.18
N CYS A 46 15.40 -5.24 -0.80
CA CYS A 46 14.02 -5.41 -1.24
C CYS A 46 13.76 -6.84 -1.75
N TYR A 47 14.66 -7.38 -2.55
CA TYR A 47 14.53 -8.75 -3.06
C TYR A 47 14.63 -9.78 -1.93
N GLU A 48 15.46 -9.55 -0.93
CA GLU A 48 15.55 -10.42 0.23
C GLU A 48 14.23 -10.44 1.02
N ILE A 49 13.62 -9.28 1.19
CA ILE A 49 12.31 -9.15 1.87
C ILE A 49 11.25 -9.91 1.08
N ASP A 50 11.18 -9.70 -0.23
CA ASP A 50 10.22 -10.39 -1.09
C ASP A 50 10.39 -11.91 -1.01
N ALA A 51 11.63 -12.39 -0.99
CA ALA A 51 11.93 -13.82 -0.89
C ALA A 51 11.45 -14.41 0.44
N VAL A 52 11.67 -13.71 1.55
CA VAL A 52 11.21 -14.16 2.87
C VAL A 52 9.68 -14.16 2.96
N LEU A 53 9.04 -13.10 2.45
CA LEU A 53 7.58 -13.01 2.43
C LEU A 53 6.93 -14.08 1.56
N GLY A 54 7.58 -14.46 0.46
CA GLY A 54 6.93 -15.26 -0.57
C GLY A 54 5.86 -14.48 -1.33
N ALA A 55 6.03 -13.16 -1.43
CA ALA A 55 5.15 -12.25 -2.14
C ALA A 55 5.96 -11.02 -2.56
N THR A 56 5.53 -10.36 -3.63
CA THR A 56 6.20 -9.16 -4.12
C THR A 56 5.51 -7.92 -3.55
N ILE A 57 6.31 -7.01 -2.98
CA ILE A 57 5.82 -5.72 -2.54
C ILE A 57 5.68 -4.84 -3.78
N CYS A 58 4.46 -4.37 -4.05
CA CYS A 58 4.23 -3.48 -5.18
C CYS A 58 4.67 -2.06 -4.84
N LYS A 59 4.87 -1.27 -5.90
CA LYS A 59 5.14 0.16 -5.77
C LYS A 59 3.84 0.87 -5.42
N ASN A 60 3.88 1.75 -4.43
CA ASN A 60 2.72 2.53 -3.99
C ASN A 60 3.07 4.01 -4.13
N LEU A 61 2.26 4.75 -4.89
CA LEU A 61 2.48 6.17 -5.15
C LEU A 61 1.28 6.98 -4.69
N PHE A 62 1.53 8.03 -3.92
CA PHE A 62 0.48 8.93 -3.46
C PHE A 62 0.50 10.20 -4.30
N LEU A 63 -0.60 10.44 -5.02
CA LEU A 63 -0.70 11.46 -6.07
C LEU A 63 -1.84 12.42 -5.77
N CYS A 64 -1.75 13.62 -6.32
CA CYS A 64 -2.82 14.61 -6.24
C CYS A 64 -2.89 15.47 -7.49
N ASN A 65 -4.04 16.12 -7.68
CA ASN A 65 -4.19 17.12 -8.71
C ASN A 65 -3.53 18.43 -8.24
N ARG A 66 -3.41 19.40 -9.15
CA ARG A 66 -2.75 20.69 -8.87
C ARG A 66 -3.45 21.46 -7.73
N GLN A 67 -4.77 21.39 -7.66
CA GLN A 67 -5.57 22.11 -6.68
C GLN A 67 -5.58 21.43 -5.31
N LYS A 68 -5.02 20.21 -5.20
CA LYS A 68 -5.04 19.39 -3.98
C LYS A 68 -6.46 19.11 -3.47
N THR A 69 -7.38 18.92 -4.41
CA THR A 69 -8.78 18.58 -4.12
C THR A 69 -9.08 17.12 -4.39
N GLN A 70 -8.22 16.41 -5.13
CA GLN A 70 -8.36 14.99 -5.45
C GLN A 70 -7.05 14.29 -5.16
N PHE A 71 -7.11 13.22 -4.39
CA PHE A 71 -5.94 12.40 -4.03
C PHE A 71 -6.13 10.99 -4.54
N TYR A 72 -5.02 10.36 -4.92
CA TYR A 72 -5.02 9.01 -5.47
C TYR A 72 -3.89 8.21 -4.86
N LEU A 73 -4.18 6.96 -4.52
CA LEU A 73 -3.16 5.98 -4.15
C LEU A 73 -3.06 4.97 -5.29
N LEU A 74 -1.91 4.91 -5.94
CA LEU A 74 -1.67 4.00 -7.06
C LEU A 74 -0.84 2.81 -6.60
N MET A 75 -1.36 1.60 -6.82
CA MET A 75 -0.61 0.35 -6.65
C MET A 75 -0.19 -0.13 -8.03
N MET A 76 1.11 -0.32 -8.24
CA MET A 76 1.65 -0.79 -9.52
C MET A 76 2.87 -1.69 -9.31
N PRO A 77 3.24 -2.53 -10.30
CA PRO A 77 4.45 -3.35 -10.19
C PRO A 77 5.71 -2.48 -10.02
N GLY A 78 6.62 -2.94 -9.15
CA GLY A 78 7.83 -2.18 -8.85
C GLY A 78 8.79 -2.02 -10.02
N ASP A 79 8.71 -2.91 -11.00
CA ASP A 79 9.58 -2.91 -12.18
C ASP A 79 9.07 -2.05 -13.34
N LYS A 80 7.84 -1.51 -13.24
CA LYS A 80 7.29 -0.62 -14.26
C LYS A 80 7.65 0.84 -13.97
N PRO A 81 8.15 1.61 -14.94
CA PRO A 81 8.28 3.06 -14.78
C PRO A 81 6.91 3.72 -14.64
N PHE A 82 6.81 4.72 -13.77
CA PHE A 82 5.59 5.50 -13.61
C PHE A 82 5.52 6.61 -14.65
N LYS A 83 4.42 6.67 -15.40
CA LYS A 83 4.13 7.73 -16.38
C LYS A 83 2.77 8.35 -16.03
N THR A 84 2.77 9.58 -15.57
CA THR A 84 1.54 10.30 -15.19
C THR A 84 0.48 10.26 -16.29
N LYS A 85 0.91 10.40 -17.54
CA LYS A 85 0.03 10.44 -18.69
C LYS A 85 -0.84 9.19 -18.84
N GLU A 86 -0.30 8.01 -18.51
CA GLU A 86 -1.06 6.75 -18.59
C GLU A 86 -2.24 6.75 -17.61
N ILE A 87 -2.06 7.36 -16.45
CA ILE A 87 -3.10 7.42 -15.41
C ILE A 87 -4.15 8.46 -15.80
N THR A 88 -3.73 9.68 -16.13
CA THR A 88 -4.65 10.78 -16.35
C THR A 88 -5.62 10.51 -17.50
N SER A 89 -5.16 9.84 -18.55
CA SER A 89 -6.02 9.48 -19.68
C SER A 89 -7.06 8.42 -19.31
N GLN A 90 -6.72 7.48 -18.44
CA GLN A 90 -7.62 6.39 -18.08
C GLN A 90 -8.67 6.80 -17.06
N ILE A 91 -8.36 7.71 -16.15
CA ILE A 91 -9.30 8.15 -15.11
C ILE A 91 -9.99 9.47 -15.44
N GLY A 92 -9.65 10.08 -16.59
CA GLY A 92 -10.27 11.34 -17.01
C GLY A 92 -9.90 12.51 -16.12
N SER A 93 -8.72 12.52 -15.51
CA SER A 93 -8.29 13.58 -14.62
C SER A 93 -7.36 14.58 -15.32
N ALA A 94 -7.19 15.76 -14.70
CA ALA A 94 -6.11 16.67 -15.04
C ALA A 94 -4.76 16.06 -14.60
N ARG A 95 -3.66 16.71 -14.97
CA ARG A 95 -2.32 16.25 -14.64
C ARG A 95 -2.14 16.04 -13.12
N LEU A 96 -1.55 14.90 -12.77
CA LEU A 96 -1.27 14.55 -11.39
C LEU A 96 0.22 14.71 -11.07
N SER A 97 0.51 15.01 -9.81
CA SER A 97 1.87 15.08 -9.27
C SER A 97 1.91 14.31 -7.95
N PHE A 98 3.11 14.10 -7.42
CA PHE A 98 3.24 13.47 -6.11
C PHE A 98 2.68 14.39 -5.03
N ALA A 99 1.87 13.82 -4.13
CA ALA A 99 1.36 14.54 -2.98
C ALA A 99 2.48 14.78 -1.97
N SER A 100 2.34 15.82 -1.14
CA SER A 100 3.34 16.17 -0.14
C SER A 100 3.39 15.17 1.02
N PRO A 101 4.52 15.10 1.75
CA PRO A 101 4.58 14.30 2.98
C PRO A 101 3.53 14.71 4.01
N GLU A 102 3.19 15.98 4.09
CA GLU A 102 2.16 16.51 5.01
C GLU A 102 0.78 15.96 4.65
N ASP A 103 0.44 15.94 3.36
CA ASP A 103 -0.82 15.38 2.90
C ASP A 103 -0.87 13.86 3.08
N MET A 104 0.25 13.18 2.87
CA MET A 104 0.36 11.74 3.12
C MET A 104 0.08 11.41 4.58
N GLU A 105 0.64 12.16 5.50
CA GLU A 105 0.39 11.96 6.93
C GLU A 105 -1.06 12.32 7.30
N LYS A 106 -1.59 13.41 6.73
CA LYS A 106 -2.96 13.86 7.00
C LYS A 106 -4.02 12.84 6.58
N TYR A 107 -3.90 12.28 5.38
CA TYR A 107 -4.94 11.42 4.82
C TYR A 107 -4.70 9.92 5.08
N LEU A 108 -3.45 9.48 5.12
CA LEU A 108 -3.11 8.07 5.24
C LEU A 108 -2.46 7.70 6.58
N ASP A 109 -2.02 8.69 7.36
CA ASP A 109 -1.22 8.50 8.57
C ASP A 109 0.04 7.68 8.30
N ILE A 110 0.72 7.99 7.20
CA ILE A 110 1.94 7.32 6.76
C ILE A 110 3.00 8.36 6.45
N ARG A 111 4.27 8.03 6.69
CA ARG A 111 5.41 8.84 6.28
C ARG A 111 6.02 8.28 4.99
N PRO A 112 6.76 9.12 4.21
CA PRO A 112 7.44 8.65 3.01
C PRO A 112 8.32 7.42 3.29
N GLY A 113 8.31 6.48 2.35
CA GLY A 113 9.01 5.20 2.50
C GLY A 113 8.14 4.07 2.99
N ALA A 114 6.94 4.36 3.51
CA ALA A 114 6.05 3.35 4.06
C ALA A 114 4.66 3.37 3.42
N VAL A 115 4.50 4.01 2.26
CA VAL A 115 3.21 4.13 1.58
C VAL A 115 2.60 2.76 1.34
N SER A 116 1.34 2.60 1.70
CA SER A 116 0.67 1.31 1.69
C SER A 116 -0.84 1.46 1.53
N VAL A 117 -1.45 0.49 0.88
CA VAL A 117 -2.91 0.37 0.80
C VAL A 117 -3.55 0.33 2.20
N MET A 118 -2.82 -0.14 3.20
CA MET A 118 -3.30 -0.18 4.59
C MET A 118 -3.65 1.22 5.12
N GLY A 119 -3.03 2.28 4.59
CA GLY A 119 -3.35 3.66 4.98
C GLY A 119 -4.78 4.08 4.67
N LEU A 120 -5.47 3.38 3.77
CA LEU A 120 -6.88 3.69 3.47
C LEU A 120 -7.79 3.51 4.68
N MET A 121 -7.39 2.71 5.68
CA MET A 121 -8.15 2.58 6.93
C MET A 121 -8.23 3.89 7.72
N ASN A 122 -7.34 4.84 7.44
CA ASN A 122 -7.30 6.14 8.10
C ASN A 122 -8.07 7.22 7.33
N ASP A 123 -8.49 6.94 6.09
CA ASP A 123 -9.21 7.88 5.23
C ASP A 123 -10.72 7.66 5.33
N HIS A 124 -11.30 8.08 6.45
CA HIS A 124 -12.72 7.82 6.76
C HIS A 124 -13.70 8.61 5.88
N GLU A 125 -13.25 9.67 5.23
CA GLU A 125 -14.10 10.53 4.40
C GLU A 125 -13.91 10.30 2.90
N ASN A 126 -13.18 9.27 2.52
CA ASN A 126 -12.92 8.89 1.12
C ASN A 126 -12.29 10.03 0.30
N HIS A 127 -11.29 10.71 0.88
CA HIS A 127 -10.52 11.72 0.15
C HIS A 127 -9.58 11.10 -0.88
N VAL A 128 -9.19 9.85 -0.68
CA VAL A 128 -8.21 9.15 -1.51
C VAL A 128 -8.91 8.09 -2.36
N GLN A 129 -8.74 8.18 -3.67
CA GLN A 129 -9.21 7.16 -4.60
C GLN A 129 -8.10 6.14 -4.86
N LEU A 130 -8.40 4.86 -4.69
CA LEU A 130 -7.46 3.78 -4.98
C LEU A 130 -7.44 3.49 -6.48
N LEU A 131 -6.23 3.44 -7.05
CA LEU A 131 -5.98 3.01 -8.44
C LEU A 131 -5.09 1.78 -8.38
N VAL A 132 -5.42 0.74 -9.14
CA VAL A 132 -4.67 -0.51 -9.14
C VAL A 132 -4.33 -0.92 -10.56
N ASP A 133 -3.03 -1.07 -10.84
CA ASP A 133 -2.59 -1.68 -12.11
C ASP A 133 -3.06 -3.14 -12.12
N GLU A 134 -3.69 -3.56 -13.21
CA GLU A 134 -4.23 -4.91 -13.34
C GLU A 134 -3.20 -6.02 -13.04
N ASP A 135 -1.91 -5.79 -13.33
CA ASP A 135 -0.85 -6.76 -13.06
C ASP A 135 -0.63 -7.02 -11.56
N VAL A 136 -0.97 -6.06 -10.71
CA VAL A 136 -0.88 -6.23 -9.25
C VAL A 136 -1.88 -7.28 -8.78
N MET A 137 -2.98 -7.45 -9.48
CA MET A 137 -4.06 -8.36 -9.11
C MET A 137 -3.82 -9.81 -9.54
N ASN A 138 -2.77 -10.08 -10.32
CA ASN A 138 -2.51 -11.42 -10.87
C ASN A 138 -1.90 -12.42 -9.89
N GLY A 139 -1.25 -11.96 -8.81
CA GLY A 139 -0.64 -12.83 -7.82
C GLY A 139 -1.67 -13.31 -6.79
N GLU A 140 -1.41 -14.47 -6.19
CA GLU A 140 -2.24 -14.98 -5.10
C GLU A 140 -2.08 -14.14 -3.82
N TYR A 141 -0.88 -13.62 -3.60
CA TYR A 141 -0.53 -12.81 -2.44
C TYR A 141 0.08 -11.49 -2.84
N LEU A 142 -0.12 -10.48 -2.02
CA LEU A 142 0.52 -9.17 -2.15
C LEU A 142 1.38 -8.87 -0.93
N GLY A 143 2.52 -8.21 -1.16
CA GLY A 143 3.32 -7.63 -0.10
C GLY A 143 2.96 -6.16 0.08
N CYS A 144 2.86 -5.70 1.32
CA CYS A 144 2.64 -4.30 1.65
C CYS A 144 3.20 -3.97 3.04
N HIS A 145 3.41 -2.68 3.31
CA HIS A 145 3.85 -2.24 4.62
C HIS A 145 2.66 -2.05 5.57
N PRO A 146 2.83 -2.33 6.87
CA PRO A 146 1.81 -2.00 7.87
C PRO A 146 1.97 -0.54 8.33
N CYS A 147 1.98 0.38 7.40
CA CYS A 147 2.15 1.84 7.60
C CYS A 147 3.49 2.25 8.23
N VAL A 148 4.45 1.34 8.30
CA VAL A 148 5.84 1.61 8.72
C VAL A 148 6.80 0.89 7.78
N CYS A 149 8.03 1.40 7.65
CA CYS A 149 9.02 0.84 6.72
C CYS A 149 9.91 -0.25 7.35
N THR A 150 9.65 -0.62 8.59
CA THR A 150 10.44 -1.61 9.35
C THR A 150 9.79 -2.98 9.42
N SER A 151 8.65 -3.15 8.77
CA SER A 151 7.95 -4.43 8.63
C SER A 151 7.30 -4.50 7.27
N SER A 152 7.06 -5.73 6.81
CA SER A 152 6.34 -5.99 5.57
C SER A 152 5.36 -7.14 5.81
N LEU A 153 4.18 -7.03 5.19
CA LEU A 153 3.11 -8.00 5.33
C LEU A 153 2.87 -8.74 4.03
N LYS A 154 2.46 -10.00 4.14
CA LYS A 154 1.94 -10.81 3.05
C LYS A 154 0.47 -11.05 3.32
N ILE A 155 -0.39 -10.65 2.38
CA ILE A 155 -1.84 -10.79 2.51
C ILE A 155 -2.37 -11.37 1.19
N ARG A 156 -3.42 -12.18 1.26
CA ARG A 156 -4.06 -12.67 0.04
C ARG A 156 -4.60 -11.52 -0.79
N THR A 157 -4.31 -11.54 -2.08
CA THR A 157 -4.78 -10.50 -3.02
C THR A 157 -6.31 -10.36 -2.94
N GLU A 158 -7.02 -11.47 -2.92
CA GLU A 158 -8.50 -11.47 -2.82
C GLU A 158 -9.00 -10.83 -1.53
N ASP A 159 -8.26 -10.93 -0.42
CA ASP A 159 -8.64 -10.34 0.85
C ASP A 159 -8.41 -8.82 0.85
N ILE A 160 -7.35 -8.35 0.18
CA ILE A 160 -7.11 -6.92 0.06
C ILE A 160 -8.20 -6.26 -0.76
N PHE A 161 -8.49 -6.78 -1.96
CA PHE A 161 -9.46 -6.18 -2.87
C PHE A 161 -10.92 -6.54 -2.56
N GLY A 162 -11.15 -7.47 -1.65
CA GLY A 162 -12.48 -7.84 -1.16
C GLY A 162 -12.74 -7.34 0.25
N LYS A 163 -12.39 -8.15 1.24
CA LYS A 163 -12.67 -7.87 2.66
C LYS A 163 -12.12 -6.53 3.14
N PHE A 164 -10.86 -6.21 2.79
CA PHE A 164 -10.22 -4.99 3.26
C PHE A 164 -10.90 -3.76 2.68
N LEU A 165 -11.07 -3.69 1.35
CA LEU A 165 -11.69 -2.54 0.70
C LEU A 165 -13.12 -2.34 1.16
N GLU A 166 -13.88 -3.41 1.35
CA GLU A 166 -15.24 -3.33 1.89
C GLU A 166 -15.24 -2.74 3.30
N ALA A 167 -14.33 -3.20 4.16
CA ALA A 167 -14.24 -2.75 5.55
C ALA A 167 -13.83 -1.28 5.66
N VAL A 168 -12.99 -0.77 4.75
CA VAL A 168 -12.57 0.63 4.75
C VAL A 168 -13.46 1.52 3.87
N HIS A 169 -14.50 0.95 3.27
CA HIS A 169 -15.46 1.67 2.43
C HIS A 169 -14.81 2.40 1.25
N HIS A 170 -13.83 1.75 0.63
CA HIS A 170 -13.15 2.28 -0.56
C HIS A 170 -13.38 1.37 -1.75
N ASP A 171 -13.55 1.98 -2.93
CA ASP A 171 -13.59 1.28 -4.20
C ASP A 171 -12.27 1.50 -4.93
N MET A 172 -11.93 0.59 -5.84
CA MET A 172 -10.75 0.73 -6.67
C MET A 172 -11.13 1.00 -8.12
N ILE A 173 -10.26 1.72 -8.81
CA ILE A 173 -10.31 1.86 -10.26
C ILE A 173 -9.14 1.04 -10.83
N LYS A 174 -9.46 0.08 -11.68
CA LYS A 174 -8.43 -0.72 -12.36
C LYS A 174 -7.84 0.09 -13.52
N VAL A 175 -6.53 0.14 -13.59
CA VAL A 175 -5.81 0.81 -14.68
C VAL A 175 -4.85 -0.18 -15.35
N THR A 176 -4.47 0.12 -16.59
CA THR A 176 -3.50 -0.69 -17.35
C THR A 176 -2.30 0.19 -17.65
N LEU A 177 -1.16 -0.15 -17.06
CA LEU A 177 0.08 0.59 -17.23
C LEU A 177 1.07 -0.22 -18.07
N THR A 178 1.67 0.41 -19.06
CA THR A 178 2.68 -0.21 -19.93
C THR A 178 4.09 0.20 -19.55
N GLY A 179 4.26 1.35 -18.92
CA GLY A 179 5.57 1.93 -18.60
C GLY A 179 6.23 2.60 -19.81
N GLU A 180 5.48 2.86 -20.86
CA GLU A 180 5.97 3.48 -22.11
C GLU A 180 5.65 4.95 -22.22
#